data_27ef4641a9319c7890f9178e9f59a850
#
_entry.id   27ef4641a9319c7890f9178e9f59a850
#
_cell.length_a   1.000
_cell.length_b   1.000
_cell.length_c   1.000
_cell.angle_alpha   90.00
_cell.angle_beta   90.00
_cell.angle_gamma   90.00
#
_symmetry.space_group_name_H-M   'P 1'
#
loop_
_entity.id
_entity.type
_entity.pdbx_description
1 polymer ?
#
loop_
_entity_poly.entity_id
_entity_poly.type
_entity_poly.pdbx_seq_one_letter_code
_entity_poly.pdbx_strand_id
1 'polypeptide(L)'
;PYGGKFIGVGDNENSGRPLVFSNRGEVEMIEGLAEAYNAMDVESFTEYFAEEVEFKSYDGKTYNYKKSDLTQAFKPYKSIDWKLLSIVPLKISNTDAASGAMVLSTETRVFKNGKKWKKELMELIYFDLEGKISGMLQFAR
;
A
#
# COMPACT_ATOMS: atom_id res chain seq x y z
N PRO A 1 -20.62 -7.02 6.40
CA PRO A 1 -21.32 -5.79 6.06
C PRO A 1 -21.04 -5.33 4.63
N TYR A 2 -22.02 -4.75 4.03
CA TYR A 2 -21.93 -4.21 2.68
C TYR A 2 -21.20 -2.85 2.73
N GLY A 3 -20.05 -2.79 2.09
CA GLY A 3 -19.22 -1.57 2.09
C GLY A 3 -19.29 -0.77 0.79
N GLY A 4 -19.95 -1.30 -0.23
CA GLY A 4 -20.04 -0.66 -1.53
C GLY A 4 -20.14 -1.66 -2.66
N LYS A 5 -19.91 -1.20 -3.88
CA LYS A 5 -20.00 -2.02 -5.08
C LYS A 5 -18.80 -1.77 -5.99
N PHE A 6 -18.20 -2.84 -6.48
CA PHE A 6 -17.17 -2.75 -7.50
C PHE A 6 -17.83 -2.55 -8.87
N ILE A 7 -17.52 -1.46 -9.52
CA ILE A 7 -18.08 -1.16 -10.85
C ILE A 7 -17.23 -1.82 -11.94
N GLY A 8 -15.92 -1.65 -11.87
CA GLY A 8 -15.02 -2.17 -12.87
C GLY A 8 -15.07 -1.42 -14.20
N VAL A 9 -14.30 -1.90 -15.16
CA VAL A 9 -14.24 -1.36 -16.52
C VAL A 9 -14.29 -2.53 -17.50
N GLY A 10 -15.13 -2.42 -18.56
CA GLY A 10 -15.24 -3.44 -19.58
C GLY A 10 -15.78 -4.77 -19.04
N ASP A 11 -15.23 -5.88 -19.50
CA ASP A 11 -15.66 -7.24 -19.15
C ASP A 11 -15.03 -7.78 -17.86
N ASN A 12 -14.75 -6.89 -16.89
CA ASN A 12 -14.17 -7.31 -15.62
C ASN A 12 -15.12 -8.27 -14.90
N GLU A 13 -14.64 -9.47 -14.58
CA GLU A 13 -15.44 -10.53 -13.94
C GLU A 13 -15.98 -10.15 -12.55
N ASN A 14 -15.36 -9.16 -11.91
CA ASN A 14 -15.76 -8.67 -10.60
C ASN A 14 -16.78 -7.52 -10.66
N SER A 15 -17.11 -7.04 -11.86
CA SER A 15 -18.06 -5.95 -12.03
C SER A 15 -19.42 -6.29 -11.40
N GLY A 16 -19.95 -5.37 -10.64
CA GLY A 16 -21.23 -5.52 -9.96
C GLY A 16 -21.16 -6.26 -8.63
N ARG A 17 -20.01 -6.83 -8.25
CA ARG A 17 -19.87 -7.50 -6.96
C ARG A 17 -19.81 -6.51 -5.80
N PRO A 18 -20.33 -6.86 -4.62
CA PRO A 18 -20.24 -5.99 -3.46
C PRO A 18 -18.79 -5.91 -2.94
N LEU A 19 -18.43 -4.73 -2.48
CA LEU A 19 -17.23 -4.54 -1.66
C LEU A 19 -17.62 -4.80 -0.21
N VAL A 20 -16.84 -5.59 0.49
CA VAL A 20 -17.09 -5.92 1.90
C VAL A 20 -15.82 -5.62 2.71
N PHE A 21 -16.00 -5.36 4.00
CA PHE A 21 -14.85 -5.19 4.89
C PHE A 21 -14.13 -6.53 5.05
N SER A 22 -12.82 -6.47 4.99
CA SER A 22 -11.95 -7.61 5.28
C SER A 22 -11.59 -7.60 6.77
N ASN A 23 -11.32 -8.79 7.32
CA ASN A 23 -10.84 -8.94 8.71
C ASN A 23 -9.60 -9.86 8.76
N ARG A 24 -8.79 -9.86 7.71
CA ARG A 24 -7.64 -10.75 7.56
C ARG A 24 -6.35 -10.22 8.18
N GLY A 25 -6.44 -9.20 9.03
CA GLY A 25 -5.26 -8.64 9.69
C GLY A 25 -4.54 -7.57 8.86
N GLU A 26 -5.15 -7.04 7.80
CA GLU A 26 -4.53 -6.01 6.95
C GLU A 26 -4.23 -4.73 7.73
N VAL A 27 -5.05 -4.40 8.73
CA VAL A 27 -4.82 -3.21 9.57
C VAL A 27 -3.51 -3.34 10.33
N GLU A 28 -3.32 -4.47 11.02
CA GLU A 28 -2.10 -4.74 11.78
C GLU A 28 -0.88 -4.84 10.87
N MET A 29 -1.05 -5.39 9.68
CA MET A 29 0.03 -5.47 8.70
C MET A 29 0.48 -4.08 8.25
N ILE A 30 -0.46 -3.18 7.97
CA ILE A 30 -0.14 -1.81 7.56
C ILE A 30 0.47 -1.01 8.71
N GLU A 31 -0.01 -1.19 9.94
CA GLU A 31 0.60 -0.58 11.11
C GLU A 31 2.05 -1.06 11.30
N GLY A 32 2.29 -2.36 11.16
CA GLY A 32 3.64 -2.93 11.23
C GLY A 32 4.54 -2.45 10.08
N LEU A 33 3.98 -2.34 8.89
CA LEU A 33 4.70 -1.78 7.73
C LEU A 33 5.12 -0.34 8.01
N ALA A 34 4.23 0.47 8.59
CA ALA A 34 4.54 1.86 8.93
C ALA A 34 5.65 1.96 9.98
N GLU A 35 5.65 1.08 10.98
CA GLU A 35 6.74 1.03 11.96
C GLU A 35 8.09 0.75 11.29
N ALA A 36 8.14 -0.29 10.44
CA ALA A 36 9.37 -0.65 9.73
C ALA A 36 9.83 0.45 8.79
N TYR A 37 8.89 1.07 8.09
CA TYR A 37 9.17 2.15 7.14
C TYR A 37 9.71 3.40 7.86
N ASN A 38 9.06 3.82 8.94
CA ASN A 38 9.48 4.97 9.74
C ASN A 38 10.82 4.76 10.43
N ALA A 39 11.11 3.52 10.83
CA ALA A 39 12.40 3.14 11.39
C ALA A 39 13.50 2.96 10.33
N MET A 40 13.13 2.97 9.05
CA MET A 40 14.01 2.62 7.93
C MET A 40 14.69 1.26 8.14
N ASP A 41 13.93 0.31 8.70
CA ASP A 41 14.36 -1.06 8.92
C ASP A 41 14.14 -1.87 7.65
N VAL A 42 15.17 -1.98 6.83
CA VAL A 42 15.11 -2.62 5.52
C VAL A 42 14.63 -4.07 5.63
N GLU A 43 15.15 -4.82 6.57
CA GLU A 43 14.85 -6.24 6.73
C GLU A 43 13.38 -6.45 7.06
N SER A 44 12.87 -5.77 8.10
CA SER A 44 11.46 -5.86 8.47
C SER A 44 10.53 -5.31 7.38
N PHE A 45 10.92 -4.21 6.74
CA PHE A 45 10.14 -3.58 5.68
C PHE A 45 9.93 -4.51 4.50
N THR A 46 10.99 -5.13 4.00
CA THR A 46 10.92 -5.97 2.80
C THR A 46 10.09 -7.24 3.00
N GLU A 47 9.97 -7.74 4.22
CA GLU A 47 9.17 -8.93 4.52
C GLU A 47 7.67 -8.77 4.25
N TYR A 48 7.16 -7.54 4.24
CA TYR A 48 5.75 -7.27 3.95
C TYR A 48 5.39 -7.43 2.47
N PHE A 49 6.38 -7.50 1.57
CA PHE A 49 6.16 -7.45 0.13
C PHE A 49 6.29 -8.82 -0.54
N ALA A 50 5.52 -8.99 -1.63
CA ALA A 50 5.67 -10.12 -2.53
C ALA A 50 6.99 -10.00 -3.32
N GLU A 51 7.37 -11.08 -4.03
CA GLU A 51 8.58 -11.06 -4.85
C GLU A 51 8.55 -10.02 -5.96
N GLU A 52 7.35 -9.71 -6.47
CA GLU A 52 7.13 -8.65 -7.45
C GLU A 52 6.03 -7.71 -6.95
N VAL A 53 6.26 -6.40 -7.08
CA VAL A 53 5.34 -5.36 -6.62
C VAL A 53 5.15 -4.33 -7.72
N GLU A 54 3.89 -4.07 -8.07
CA GLU A 54 3.53 -2.99 -8.99
C GLU A 54 3.14 -1.75 -8.18
N PHE A 55 3.87 -0.66 -8.41
CA PHE A 55 3.61 0.62 -7.75
C PHE A 55 3.18 1.66 -8.77
N LYS A 56 1.91 2.07 -8.70
CA LYS A 56 1.36 3.16 -9.51
C LYS A 56 1.44 4.45 -8.70
N SER A 57 2.39 5.29 -9.07
CA SER A 57 2.73 6.49 -8.33
C SER A 57 1.78 7.65 -8.64
N TYR A 58 1.73 8.60 -7.71
CA TYR A 58 0.92 9.82 -7.83
C TYR A 58 1.29 10.69 -9.03
N ASP A 59 2.48 10.52 -9.60
CA ASP A 59 2.93 11.26 -10.79
C ASP A 59 2.46 10.61 -12.11
N GLY A 60 1.64 9.57 -12.04
CA GLY A 60 1.11 8.84 -13.18
C GLY A 60 2.04 7.77 -13.73
N LYS A 61 3.21 7.57 -13.13
CA LYS A 61 4.17 6.54 -13.55
C LYS A 61 3.89 5.23 -12.84
N THR A 62 4.18 4.13 -13.54
CA THR A 62 4.11 2.77 -12.99
C THR A 62 5.52 2.23 -12.84
N TYR A 63 5.83 1.76 -11.65
CA TYR A 63 7.11 1.12 -11.33
C TYR A 63 6.87 -0.34 -10.99
N ASN A 64 7.69 -1.21 -11.51
CA ASN A 64 7.67 -2.63 -11.19
C ASN A 64 8.94 -2.96 -10.42
N TYR A 65 8.79 -3.35 -9.16
CA TYR A 65 9.90 -3.66 -8.28
C TYR A 65 9.96 -5.15 -8.01
N LYS A 66 11.16 -5.67 -7.92
CA LYS A 66 11.41 -6.95 -7.25
C LYS A 66 11.62 -6.68 -5.76
N LYS A 67 11.28 -7.63 -4.92
CA LYS A 67 11.49 -7.51 -3.47
C LYS A 67 12.93 -7.12 -3.12
N SER A 68 13.91 -7.66 -3.86
CA SER A 68 15.32 -7.33 -3.69
C SER A 68 15.64 -5.86 -3.97
N ASP A 69 14.89 -5.19 -4.86
CA ASP A 69 15.07 -3.77 -5.16
C ASP A 69 14.70 -2.89 -3.97
N LEU A 70 13.78 -3.34 -3.12
CA LEU A 70 13.30 -2.58 -1.97
C LEU A 70 14.37 -2.39 -0.89
N THR A 71 15.45 -3.17 -0.93
CA THR A 71 16.59 -3.01 -0.03
C THR A 71 17.29 -1.67 -0.23
N GLN A 72 17.06 -1.00 -1.35
CA GLN A 72 17.63 0.30 -1.69
C GLN A 72 16.70 1.47 -1.35
N ALA A 73 15.48 1.18 -0.89
CA ALA A 73 14.41 2.18 -0.73
C ALA A 73 14.77 3.34 0.21
N PHE A 74 15.59 3.07 1.22
CA PHE A 74 15.90 4.08 2.26
C PHE A 74 17.20 4.86 2.01
N LYS A 75 17.99 4.47 1.01
CA LYS A 75 19.30 5.08 0.76
C LYS A 75 19.30 6.61 0.64
N PRO A 76 18.35 7.25 -0.07
CA PRO A 76 18.39 8.70 -0.24
C PRO A 76 17.91 9.47 0.99
N TYR A 77 17.30 8.81 1.98
CA TYR A 77 16.61 9.48 3.08
C TYR A 77 17.40 9.53 4.37
N LYS A 78 17.29 10.67 5.06
CA LYS A 78 17.76 10.86 6.44
C LYS A 78 16.68 10.40 7.43
N SER A 79 15.41 10.69 7.15
CA SER A 79 14.28 10.29 7.98
C SER A 79 13.03 10.17 7.18
N ILE A 80 12.12 9.34 7.67
CA ILE A 80 10.78 9.14 7.10
C ILE A 80 9.78 9.19 8.25
N ASP A 81 8.70 9.94 8.05
CA ASP A 81 7.59 10.01 8.99
C ASP A 81 6.27 9.82 8.22
N TRP A 82 5.80 8.58 8.19
CA TRP A 82 4.53 8.21 7.58
C TRP A 82 3.50 8.03 8.68
N LYS A 83 2.60 9.01 8.77
CA LYS A 83 1.54 9.05 9.80
C LYS A 83 0.24 8.54 9.22
N LEU A 84 -0.22 7.42 9.72
CA LEU A 84 -1.49 6.83 9.33
C LEU A 84 -2.64 7.63 9.95
N LEU A 85 -3.66 7.96 9.13
CA LEU A 85 -4.87 8.64 9.55
C LEU A 85 -6.05 7.68 9.59
N SER A 86 -6.19 6.82 8.60
CA SER A 86 -7.20 5.77 8.59
C SER A 86 -6.79 4.61 7.69
N ILE A 87 -7.24 3.41 8.04
CA ILE A 87 -7.04 2.19 7.27
C ILE A 87 -8.39 1.49 7.14
N VAL A 88 -8.83 1.27 5.90
CA VAL A 88 -10.09 0.57 5.63
C VAL A 88 -9.78 -0.68 4.81
N PRO A 89 -9.79 -1.87 5.43
CA PRO A 89 -9.53 -3.12 4.70
C PRO A 89 -10.76 -3.54 3.92
N LEU A 90 -10.59 -3.80 2.63
CA LEU A 90 -11.65 -4.14 1.71
C LEU A 90 -11.30 -5.38 0.87
N LYS A 91 -12.30 -6.12 0.46
CA LYS A 91 -12.18 -7.17 -0.55
C LYS A 91 -13.42 -7.22 -1.41
N ILE A 92 -13.28 -7.77 -2.61
CA ILE A 92 -14.41 -7.96 -3.52
C ILE A 92 -15.12 -9.26 -3.15
N SER A 93 -16.23 -9.13 -2.45
CA SER A 93 -17.08 -10.24 -1.98
C SER A 93 -16.30 -11.33 -1.20
N ASN A 94 -17.01 -12.33 -0.72
CA ASN A 94 -16.40 -13.44 0.01
C ASN A 94 -15.70 -14.46 -0.89
N THR A 95 -15.84 -14.34 -2.20
CA THR A 95 -15.27 -15.29 -3.17
C THR A 95 -13.87 -14.89 -3.61
N ASP A 96 -13.46 -13.64 -3.38
CA ASP A 96 -12.11 -13.22 -3.71
C ASP A 96 -11.17 -13.51 -2.55
N ALA A 97 -10.12 -14.25 -2.84
CA ALA A 97 -9.11 -14.57 -1.84
C ALA A 97 -8.14 -13.43 -1.61
N ALA A 98 -7.92 -12.58 -2.61
CA ALA A 98 -7.10 -11.39 -2.47
C ALA A 98 -7.86 -10.29 -1.73
N SER A 99 -7.14 -9.37 -1.13
CA SER A 99 -7.71 -8.25 -0.41
C SER A 99 -6.91 -6.97 -0.67
N GLY A 100 -7.45 -5.86 -0.18
CA GLY A 100 -6.80 -4.57 -0.27
C GLY A 100 -7.16 -3.72 0.93
N ALA A 101 -6.50 -2.58 1.04
CA ALA A 101 -6.83 -1.58 2.04
C ALA A 101 -6.71 -0.19 1.44
N MET A 102 -7.64 0.68 1.81
CA MET A 102 -7.53 2.11 1.53
C MET A 102 -6.91 2.78 2.74
N VAL A 103 -5.81 3.49 2.53
CA VAL A 103 -5.04 4.13 3.59
C VAL A 103 -5.00 5.63 3.34
N LEU A 104 -5.45 6.41 4.31
CA LEU A 104 -5.24 7.85 4.34
C LEU A 104 -4.09 8.16 5.29
N SER A 105 -3.19 9.02 4.86
CA SER A 105 -1.98 9.31 5.62
C SER A 105 -1.39 10.67 5.27
N THR A 106 -0.43 11.11 6.07
CA THR A 106 0.51 12.16 5.71
C THR A 106 1.91 11.59 5.78
N GLU A 107 2.76 11.97 4.84
CA GLU A 107 4.12 11.47 4.80
C GLU A 107 5.11 12.61 4.61
N THR A 108 6.14 12.62 5.44
CA THR A 108 7.27 13.53 5.33
C THR A 108 8.55 12.75 5.17
N ARG A 109 9.29 13.03 4.12
CA ARG A 109 10.62 12.46 3.87
C ARG A 109 11.66 13.57 3.92
N VAL A 110 12.70 13.35 4.67
CA VAL A 110 13.87 14.24 4.69
C VAL A 110 15.01 13.52 3.98
N PHE A 111 15.47 14.12 2.90
CA PHE A 111 16.60 13.58 2.13
C PHE A 111 17.92 13.86 2.86
N LYS A 112 18.95 13.09 2.54
CA LYS A 112 20.29 13.29 3.12
C LYS A 112 20.88 14.66 2.81
N ASN A 113 20.46 15.29 1.70
CA ASN A 113 20.86 16.67 1.34
C ASN A 113 20.05 17.76 2.07
N GLY A 114 19.15 17.40 2.98
CA GLY A 114 18.31 18.31 3.74
C GLY A 114 17.00 18.72 3.09
N LYS A 115 16.75 18.37 1.84
CA LYS A 115 15.47 18.63 1.18
C LYS A 115 14.36 17.84 1.85
N LYS A 116 13.15 18.42 1.88
CA LYS A 116 11.96 17.80 2.44
C LYS A 116 10.94 17.57 1.34
N TRP A 117 10.28 16.42 1.43
CA TRP A 117 9.11 16.08 0.64
C TRP A 117 7.98 15.77 1.61
N LYS A 118 6.84 16.48 1.47
CA LYS A 118 5.68 16.26 2.33
C LYS A 118 4.43 16.21 1.48
N LYS A 119 3.61 15.19 1.69
CA LYS A 119 2.36 14.97 0.96
C LYS A 119 1.28 14.40 1.88
N GLU A 120 0.04 14.75 1.55
CA GLU A 120 -1.14 14.03 2.01
C GLU A 120 -1.42 12.92 1.00
N LEU A 121 -1.61 11.70 1.48
CA LEU A 121 -1.72 10.52 0.64
C LEU A 121 -3.05 9.81 0.82
N MET A 122 -3.57 9.31 -0.31
CA MET A 122 -4.58 8.28 -0.35
C MET A 122 -4.00 7.12 -1.15
N GLU A 123 -3.89 5.95 -0.54
CA GLU A 123 -3.28 4.79 -1.16
C GLU A 123 -4.19 3.59 -1.12
N LEU A 124 -4.21 2.82 -2.21
CA LEU A 124 -4.79 1.49 -2.24
C LEU A 124 -3.64 0.50 -2.22
N ILE A 125 -3.61 -0.33 -1.19
CA ILE A 125 -2.58 -1.36 -0.99
C ILE A 125 -3.23 -2.72 -1.25
N TYR A 126 -2.67 -3.50 -2.17
CA TYR A 126 -3.19 -4.80 -2.57
C TYR A 126 -2.36 -5.92 -1.99
N PHE A 127 -3.04 -6.92 -1.44
CA PHE A 127 -2.41 -8.11 -0.86
C PHE A 127 -2.69 -9.32 -1.74
N ASP A 128 -1.69 -10.17 -1.91
CA ASP A 128 -1.84 -11.45 -2.60
C ASP A 128 -2.43 -12.52 -1.68
N LEU A 129 -2.54 -13.74 -2.19
CA LEU A 129 -3.12 -14.88 -1.45
C LEU A 129 -2.31 -15.29 -0.23
N GLU A 130 -1.03 -14.95 -0.19
CA GLU A 130 -0.12 -15.23 0.93
C GLU A 130 -0.10 -14.09 1.94
N GLY A 131 -0.89 -13.04 1.71
CA GLY A 131 -0.95 -11.87 2.58
C GLY A 131 0.20 -10.89 2.39
N LYS A 132 0.92 -10.99 1.28
CA LYS A 132 2.02 -10.05 0.97
C LYS A 132 1.52 -8.92 0.07
N ILE A 133 2.14 -7.76 0.19
CA ILE A 133 1.81 -6.61 -0.65
C ILE A 133 2.35 -6.85 -2.06
N SER A 134 1.43 -6.91 -3.02
CA SER A 134 1.75 -7.14 -4.44
C SER A 134 1.55 -5.91 -5.31
N GLY A 135 0.86 -4.90 -4.80
CA GLY A 135 0.63 -3.68 -5.56
C GLY A 135 0.19 -2.53 -4.68
N MET A 136 0.41 -1.33 -5.21
CA MET A 136 -0.02 -0.08 -4.57
C MET A 136 -0.43 0.91 -5.65
N LEU A 137 -1.49 1.66 -5.37
CA LEU A 137 -1.91 2.80 -6.18
C LEU A 137 -1.93 4.02 -5.26
N GLN A 138 -1.17 5.05 -5.62
CA GLN A 138 -0.97 6.22 -4.78
C GLN A 138 -1.53 7.48 -5.42
N PHE A 139 -2.31 8.23 -4.65
CA PHE A 139 -2.72 9.60 -4.95
C PHE A 139 -2.11 10.53 -3.89
N ALA A 140 -1.71 11.71 -4.32
CA ALA A 140 -1.05 12.66 -3.43
C ALA A 140 -1.37 14.11 -3.78
N ARG A 141 -1.34 14.97 -2.76
CA ARG A 141 -1.39 16.42 -2.93
C ARG A 141 -0.52 17.16 -1.91
#